data_06466a69318a1a9d752e38cdec181b69
#
_entry.id   06466a69318a1a9d752e38cdec181b69
#
_cell.length_a   1.000
_cell.length_b   1.000
_cell.length_c   1.000
_cell.angle_alpha   90.00
_cell.angle_beta   90.00
_cell.angle_gamma   90.00
#
_symmetry.space_group_name_H-M   'P 1'
#
loop_
_entity.id
_entity.type
_entity.pdbx_description
1 polymer ?
#
loop_
_entity_poly.entity_id
_entity_poly.type
_entity_poly.pdbx_seq_one_letter_code
_entity_poly.pdbx_strand_id
1 'polypeptide(L)'
;MDFRPVEKPGSFTVTPNLDDYASARASFDWDEAREHLAHHDGGPLNIAYEAVDRHAGGPRRNHVALRWIGKKGNVRDFTYGDLSEETSQFASALRSIGVGMGDRVFVLANRVPELYIAALGTLKNGSVFAPLFSAFGPEPIHTRMTLGDGKVLVTTDRLYKRKVAEIRDRLPALEHVIIIADPDRPEVPKTIRFEEFMARGDPETPAMDMDPED
;
A
#
# COMPACT_ATOMS: atom_id res chain seq x y z
N MET A 1 3.89 39.02 -0.81
CA MET A 1 2.88 38.37 -1.63
C MET A 1 1.54 38.62 -0.98
N ASP A 2 0.63 39.23 -1.68
CA ASP A 2 -0.71 39.54 -1.17
C ASP A 2 -1.58 38.30 -1.45
N PHE A 3 -1.82 37.47 -0.42
CA PHE A 3 -2.68 36.28 -0.52
C PHE A 3 -4.14 36.73 -0.44
N ARG A 4 -4.80 36.85 -1.58
CA ARG A 4 -6.24 37.07 -1.60
C ARG A 4 -6.97 35.74 -1.33
N PRO A 5 -7.95 35.72 -0.41
CA PRO A 5 -8.81 34.56 -0.23
C PRO A 5 -9.50 34.21 -1.55
N VAL A 6 -9.55 32.91 -1.88
CA VAL A 6 -10.37 32.42 -2.99
C VAL A 6 -11.80 32.35 -2.50
N GLU A 7 -12.67 33.19 -3.08
CA GLU A 7 -14.09 33.14 -2.77
C GLU A 7 -14.70 31.88 -3.38
N LYS A 8 -15.47 31.14 -2.57
CA LYS A 8 -16.24 29.99 -3.07
C LYS A 8 -17.37 30.48 -3.94
N PRO A 9 -17.74 29.75 -5.03
CA PRO A 9 -18.92 30.10 -5.82
C PRO A 9 -20.17 30.01 -4.95
N GLY A 10 -21.16 30.90 -5.20
CA GLY A 10 -22.42 30.92 -4.44
C GLY A 10 -23.33 29.71 -4.67
N SER A 11 -23.00 28.86 -5.68
CA SER A 11 -23.68 27.60 -5.95
C SER A 11 -22.69 26.58 -6.55
N PHE A 12 -22.87 25.31 -6.24
CA PHE A 12 -22.10 24.21 -6.77
C PHE A 12 -22.97 23.37 -7.70
N THR A 13 -22.41 22.88 -8.81
CA THR A 13 -23.07 21.92 -9.70
C THR A 13 -23.22 20.53 -9.09
N VAL A 14 -22.34 20.21 -8.12
CA VAL A 14 -22.37 18.99 -7.30
C VAL A 14 -22.22 19.42 -5.86
N THR A 15 -23.07 18.89 -4.98
CA THR A 15 -22.99 19.17 -3.54
C THR A 15 -21.61 18.74 -3.01
N PRO A 16 -20.84 19.64 -2.35
CA PRO A 16 -19.59 19.26 -1.72
C PRO A 16 -19.81 18.19 -0.64
N ASN A 17 -18.84 17.28 -0.47
CA ASN A 17 -18.85 16.29 0.60
C ASN A 17 -18.86 16.95 2.01
N LEU A 18 -18.31 18.16 2.10
CA LEU A 18 -18.31 18.98 3.30
C LEU A 18 -18.86 20.37 2.92
N ASP A 19 -20.17 20.53 3.01
CA ASP A 19 -20.87 21.77 2.62
C ASP A 19 -20.73 22.84 3.71
N ASP A 20 -21.07 22.47 4.95
CA ASP A 20 -20.94 23.33 6.13
C ASP A 20 -20.01 22.70 7.17
N TYR A 21 -18.77 23.21 7.21
CA TYR A 21 -17.75 22.75 8.16
C TYR A 21 -18.17 22.99 9.63
N ALA A 22 -18.81 24.12 9.91
CA ALA A 22 -19.17 24.47 11.29
C ALA A 22 -20.24 23.51 11.84
N SER A 23 -21.27 23.23 11.05
CA SER A 23 -22.30 22.25 11.40
C SER A 23 -21.75 20.84 11.49
N ALA A 24 -20.97 20.41 10.52
CA ALA A 24 -20.35 19.07 10.50
C ALA A 24 -19.45 18.85 11.72
N ARG A 25 -18.66 19.88 12.10
CA ARG A 25 -17.81 19.80 13.30
C ARG A 25 -18.62 19.74 14.59
N ALA A 26 -19.73 20.47 14.67
CA ALA A 26 -20.56 20.52 15.88
C ALA A 26 -21.35 19.23 16.09
N SER A 27 -21.72 18.53 15.01
CA SER A 27 -22.49 17.28 15.04
C SER A 27 -21.63 16.01 14.94
N PHE A 28 -20.32 16.13 14.76
CA PHE A 28 -19.45 14.98 14.58
C PHE A 28 -19.40 14.09 15.82
N ASP A 29 -19.65 12.81 15.63
CA ASP A 29 -19.55 11.75 16.64
C ASP A 29 -18.69 10.60 16.10
N TRP A 30 -17.79 10.07 16.93
CA TRP A 30 -16.96 8.93 16.57
C TRP A 30 -17.76 7.64 16.43
N ASP A 31 -18.83 7.47 17.17
CA ASP A 31 -19.67 6.27 17.08
C ASP A 31 -20.42 6.26 15.74
N GLU A 32 -20.95 7.41 15.29
CA GLU A 32 -21.50 7.56 13.94
C GLU A 32 -20.45 7.27 12.85
N ALA A 33 -19.19 7.74 13.03
CA ALA A 33 -18.11 7.44 12.09
C ALA A 33 -17.77 5.94 12.03
N ARG A 34 -17.82 5.24 13.16
CA ARG A 34 -17.61 3.78 13.22
C ARG A 34 -18.70 2.99 12.50
N GLU A 35 -19.96 3.45 12.51
CA GLU A 35 -21.05 2.80 11.78
C GLU A 35 -20.79 2.68 10.27
N HIS A 36 -19.92 3.52 9.73
CA HIS A 36 -19.52 3.46 8.33
C HIS A 36 -18.47 2.36 8.03
N LEU A 37 -17.84 1.78 9.04
CA LEU A 37 -16.92 0.66 8.89
C LEU A 37 -17.69 -0.66 8.73
N ALA A 38 -17.09 -1.62 8.01
CA ALA A 38 -17.76 -2.89 7.72
C ALA A 38 -18.00 -3.75 8.97
N HIS A 39 -17.21 -3.56 10.00
CA HIS A 39 -17.26 -4.31 11.26
C HIS A 39 -17.44 -3.38 12.47
N HIS A 40 -18.35 -2.41 12.36
CA HIS A 40 -18.64 -1.44 13.41
C HIS A 40 -19.17 -2.07 14.72
N ASP A 41 -19.69 -3.28 14.66
CA ASP A 41 -20.23 -4.05 15.79
C ASP A 41 -19.18 -4.88 16.55
N GLY A 42 -17.89 -4.58 16.37
CA GLY A 42 -16.77 -5.21 17.06
C GLY A 42 -16.10 -6.35 16.31
N GLY A 43 -16.30 -6.42 15.00
CA GLY A 43 -15.52 -7.31 14.13
C GLY A 43 -14.12 -6.75 13.83
N PRO A 44 -13.30 -7.52 13.09
CA PRO A 44 -11.92 -7.17 12.79
C PRO A 44 -11.81 -5.84 12.03
N LEU A 45 -10.91 -4.98 12.48
CA LEU A 45 -10.52 -3.76 11.81
C LEU A 45 -9.28 -4.00 10.97
N ASN A 46 -9.32 -3.65 9.69
CA ASN A 46 -8.15 -3.64 8.83
C ASN A 46 -8.35 -2.65 7.69
N ILE A 47 -7.44 -1.70 7.55
CA ILE A 47 -7.57 -0.64 6.55
C ILE A 47 -7.60 -1.18 5.11
N ALA A 48 -6.88 -2.28 4.81
CA ALA A 48 -6.91 -2.90 3.48
C ALA A 48 -8.22 -3.65 3.24
N TYR A 49 -8.80 -4.28 4.28
CA TYR A 49 -10.14 -4.85 4.22
C TYR A 49 -11.17 -3.78 3.88
N GLU A 50 -11.17 -2.66 4.61
CA GLU A 50 -12.08 -1.55 4.39
C GLU A 50 -11.95 -0.93 2.99
N ALA A 51 -10.71 -0.80 2.50
CA ALA A 51 -10.45 -0.18 1.21
C ALA A 51 -10.76 -1.11 0.02
N VAL A 52 -10.64 -2.42 0.18
CA VAL A 52 -10.68 -3.39 -0.94
C VAL A 52 -11.65 -4.54 -0.68
N ASP A 53 -11.44 -5.34 0.38
CA ASP A 53 -12.10 -6.64 0.52
C ASP A 53 -13.61 -6.53 0.72
N ARG A 54 -14.07 -5.56 1.52
CA ARG A 54 -15.51 -5.29 1.69
C ARG A 54 -16.22 -4.99 0.37
N HIS A 55 -15.52 -4.38 -0.57
CA HIS A 55 -16.06 -4.10 -1.90
C HIS A 55 -15.95 -5.31 -2.84
N ALA A 56 -14.89 -6.11 -2.70
CA ALA A 56 -14.71 -7.37 -3.42
C ALA A 56 -15.74 -8.42 -3.03
N GLY A 57 -16.17 -8.45 -1.76
CA GLY A 57 -17.24 -9.32 -1.25
C GLY A 57 -18.66 -8.89 -1.64
N GLY A 58 -18.83 -7.74 -2.31
CA GLY A 58 -20.13 -7.15 -2.62
C GLY A 58 -20.35 -6.91 -4.12
N PRO A 59 -21.38 -6.09 -4.45
CA PRO A 59 -21.76 -5.82 -5.85
C PRO A 59 -20.68 -5.06 -6.64
N ARG A 60 -19.66 -4.49 -5.95
CA ARG A 60 -18.56 -3.78 -6.59
C ARG A 60 -17.41 -4.67 -7.03
N ARG A 61 -17.46 -5.99 -6.82
CA ARG A 61 -16.37 -6.92 -7.14
C ARG A 61 -15.74 -6.67 -8.52
N ASN A 62 -16.56 -6.49 -9.53
CA ASN A 62 -16.13 -6.32 -10.92
C ASN A 62 -15.95 -4.83 -11.34
N HIS A 63 -16.10 -3.87 -10.42
CA HIS A 63 -15.80 -2.47 -10.72
C HIS A 63 -14.29 -2.24 -10.71
N VAL A 64 -13.81 -1.40 -11.62
CA VAL A 64 -12.41 -0.98 -11.65
C VAL A 64 -12.09 -0.17 -10.39
N ALA A 65 -11.20 -0.72 -9.56
CA ALA A 65 -10.72 -0.08 -8.35
C ALA A 65 -9.40 0.69 -8.59
N LEU A 66 -8.53 0.16 -9.46
CA LEU A 66 -7.27 0.80 -9.83
C LEU A 66 -7.10 0.77 -11.34
N ARG A 67 -6.92 1.93 -11.95
CA ARG A 67 -6.49 2.06 -13.35
C ARG A 67 -5.08 2.61 -13.40
N TRP A 68 -4.16 1.80 -13.90
CA TRP A 68 -2.79 2.22 -14.14
C TRP A 68 -2.60 2.60 -15.61
N ILE A 69 -1.96 3.76 -15.84
CA ILE A 69 -1.64 4.27 -17.17
C ILE A 69 -0.13 4.42 -17.27
N GLY A 70 0.48 3.60 -18.10
CA GLY A 70 1.91 3.62 -18.34
C GLY A 70 2.35 4.80 -19.21
N LYS A 71 3.64 5.13 -19.19
CA LYS A 71 4.23 6.24 -19.96
C LYS A 71 3.97 6.18 -21.47
N LYS A 72 3.74 4.98 -22.01
CA LYS A 72 3.46 4.76 -23.44
C LYS A 72 1.96 4.70 -23.73
N GLY A 73 1.11 5.04 -22.76
CA GLY A 73 -0.34 5.03 -22.90
C GLY A 73 -0.99 3.64 -22.74
N ASN A 74 -0.23 2.60 -22.44
CA ASN A 74 -0.79 1.30 -22.10
C ASN A 74 -1.55 1.37 -20.76
N VAL A 75 -2.69 0.70 -20.71
CA VAL A 75 -3.61 0.73 -19.55
C VAL A 75 -3.71 -0.68 -18.99
N ARG A 76 -3.70 -0.78 -17.65
CA ARG A 76 -4.06 -1.99 -16.91
C ARG A 76 -5.14 -1.59 -15.90
N ASP A 77 -6.25 -2.29 -15.93
CA ASP A 77 -7.33 -2.14 -14.96
C ASP A 77 -7.28 -3.31 -13.97
N PHE A 78 -7.51 -2.98 -12.71
CA PHE A 78 -7.68 -3.96 -11.63
C PHE A 78 -9.05 -3.72 -11.02
N THR A 79 -9.87 -4.73 -10.97
CA THR A 79 -11.14 -4.69 -10.24
C THR A 79 -10.89 -4.79 -8.73
N TYR A 80 -11.94 -4.55 -7.93
CA TYR A 80 -11.85 -4.84 -6.49
C TYR A 80 -11.56 -6.32 -6.23
N GLY A 81 -12.12 -7.23 -7.03
CA GLY A 81 -11.82 -8.65 -6.97
C GLY A 81 -10.34 -8.95 -7.20
N ASP A 82 -9.77 -8.43 -8.30
CA ASP A 82 -8.35 -8.63 -8.62
C ASP A 82 -7.44 -8.07 -7.50
N LEU A 83 -7.72 -6.86 -7.00
CA LEU A 83 -6.94 -6.28 -5.91
C LEU A 83 -7.05 -7.07 -4.62
N SER A 84 -8.24 -7.60 -4.30
CA SER A 84 -8.43 -8.43 -3.11
C SER A 84 -7.57 -9.69 -3.18
N GLU A 85 -7.60 -10.39 -4.31
CA GLU A 85 -6.83 -11.61 -4.54
C GLU A 85 -5.33 -11.33 -4.51
N GLU A 86 -4.83 -10.34 -5.27
CA GLU A 86 -3.40 -10.01 -5.34
C GLU A 86 -2.86 -9.49 -4.00
N THR A 87 -3.64 -8.71 -3.24
CA THR A 87 -3.20 -8.22 -1.92
C THR A 87 -3.24 -9.30 -0.84
N SER A 88 -4.20 -10.24 -0.91
CA SER A 88 -4.21 -11.44 -0.06
C SER A 88 -3.00 -12.32 -0.33
N GLN A 89 -2.71 -12.54 -1.60
CA GLN A 89 -1.55 -13.33 -2.03
C GLN A 89 -0.24 -12.71 -1.54
N PHE A 90 -0.09 -11.37 -1.64
CA PHE A 90 1.07 -10.65 -1.12
C PHE A 90 1.19 -10.78 0.41
N ALA A 91 0.09 -10.61 1.14
CA ALA A 91 0.04 -10.78 2.59
C ALA A 91 0.44 -12.20 3.03
N SER A 92 -0.10 -13.22 2.36
CA SER A 92 0.26 -14.62 2.59
C SER A 92 1.73 -14.89 2.31
N ALA A 93 2.26 -14.34 1.21
CA ALA A 93 3.68 -14.46 0.86
C ALA A 93 4.60 -13.82 1.92
N LEU A 94 4.21 -12.67 2.52
CA LEU A 94 4.92 -12.07 3.63
C LEU A 94 4.98 -13.01 4.85
N ARG A 95 3.85 -13.63 5.20
CA ARG A 95 3.78 -14.61 6.29
C ARG A 95 4.69 -15.81 6.03
N SER A 96 4.78 -16.28 4.78
CA SER A 96 5.62 -17.43 4.40
C SER A 96 7.12 -17.21 4.61
N ILE A 97 7.55 -15.94 4.67
CA ILE A 97 8.95 -15.56 4.96
C ILE A 97 9.15 -15.00 6.38
N GLY A 98 8.18 -15.23 7.27
CA GLY A 98 8.28 -14.82 8.67
C GLY A 98 8.08 -13.32 8.93
N VAL A 99 7.36 -12.62 8.05
CA VAL A 99 6.98 -11.22 8.20
C VAL A 99 5.55 -11.15 8.72
N GLY A 100 5.34 -10.51 9.86
CA GLY A 100 4.05 -10.46 10.54
C GLY A 100 3.67 -9.06 11.02
N MET A 101 2.75 -9.03 11.99
CA MET A 101 2.27 -7.80 12.61
C MET A 101 3.41 -6.93 13.13
N GLY A 102 3.35 -5.64 12.84
CA GLY A 102 4.34 -4.67 13.27
C GLY A 102 5.69 -4.71 12.53
N ASP A 103 6.00 -5.74 11.72
CA ASP A 103 7.19 -5.73 10.87
C ASP A 103 7.09 -4.65 9.78
N ARG A 104 8.21 -4.00 9.48
CA ARG A 104 8.24 -2.87 8.54
C ARG A 104 8.62 -3.33 7.14
N VAL A 105 7.71 -3.06 6.21
CA VAL A 105 7.88 -3.29 4.77
C VAL A 105 8.08 -1.94 4.08
N PHE A 106 9.31 -1.68 3.66
CA PHE A 106 9.65 -0.50 2.90
C PHE A 106 9.38 -0.72 1.42
N VAL A 107 8.86 0.31 0.75
CA VAL A 107 8.62 0.26 -0.70
C VAL A 107 9.28 1.45 -1.38
N LEU A 108 10.25 1.17 -2.25
CA LEU A 108 10.94 2.14 -3.09
C LEU A 108 10.62 1.86 -4.55
N ALA A 109 9.52 2.39 -5.04
CA ALA A 109 9.06 2.13 -6.40
C ALA A 109 8.65 3.41 -7.13
N ASN A 110 8.58 3.34 -8.46
CA ASN A 110 7.88 4.31 -9.27
C ASN A 110 6.37 4.03 -9.23
N ARG A 111 5.60 4.74 -10.07
CA ARG A 111 4.15 4.52 -10.19
C ARG A 111 3.88 3.26 -11.01
N VAL A 112 3.95 2.11 -10.36
CA VAL A 112 3.67 0.78 -10.91
C VAL A 112 2.55 0.11 -10.10
N PRO A 113 1.76 -0.79 -10.67
CA PRO A 113 0.66 -1.46 -9.94
C PRO A 113 1.15 -2.20 -8.70
N GLU A 114 2.30 -2.83 -8.78
CA GLU A 114 2.93 -3.61 -7.70
C GLU A 114 3.19 -2.76 -6.43
N LEU A 115 3.31 -1.42 -6.56
CA LEU A 115 3.37 -0.51 -5.41
C LEU A 115 2.10 -0.57 -4.57
N TYR A 116 0.93 -0.60 -5.22
CA TYR A 116 -0.38 -0.63 -4.54
C TYR A 116 -0.67 -2.01 -3.97
N ILE A 117 -0.30 -3.07 -4.69
CA ILE A 117 -0.41 -4.46 -4.23
C ILE A 117 0.45 -4.65 -2.96
N ALA A 118 1.71 -4.21 -3.01
CA ALA A 118 2.62 -4.28 -1.86
C ALA A 118 2.12 -3.44 -0.67
N ALA A 119 1.60 -2.23 -0.92
CA ALA A 119 1.07 -1.36 0.13
C ALA A 119 -0.12 -2.02 0.84
N LEU A 120 -1.14 -2.38 0.07
CA LEU A 120 -2.38 -2.95 0.62
C LEU A 120 -2.15 -4.36 1.20
N GLY A 121 -1.32 -5.19 0.56
CA GLY A 121 -0.97 -6.51 1.09
C GLY A 121 -0.15 -6.43 2.39
N THR A 122 0.72 -5.43 2.53
CA THR A 122 1.43 -5.15 3.79
C THR A 122 0.45 -4.80 4.90
N LEU A 123 -0.48 -3.88 4.64
CA LEU A 123 -1.51 -3.48 5.61
C LEU A 123 -2.48 -4.64 5.92
N LYS A 124 -2.83 -5.45 4.91
CA LYS A 124 -3.64 -6.66 5.11
C LYS A 124 -2.97 -7.68 6.02
N ASN A 125 -1.63 -7.75 6.00
CA ASN A 125 -0.82 -8.59 6.87
C ASN A 125 -0.66 -8.04 8.30
N GLY A 126 -1.17 -6.84 8.62
CA GLY A 126 -0.91 -6.16 9.89
C GLY A 126 0.51 -5.63 10.03
N SER A 127 1.25 -5.57 8.93
CA SER A 127 2.61 -5.03 8.88
C SER A 127 2.60 -3.53 8.59
N VAL A 128 3.67 -2.83 8.95
CA VAL A 128 3.80 -1.39 8.76
C VAL A 128 4.28 -1.10 7.33
N PHE A 129 3.47 -0.40 6.55
CA PHE A 129 3.84 0.08 5.23
C PHE A 129 4.63 1.39 5.29
N ALA A 130 5.87 1.38 4.80
CA ALA A 130 6.78 2.52 4.81
C ALA A 130 7.22 2.92 3.39
N PRO A 131 6.52 3.86 2.73
CA PRO A 131 6.89 4.31 1.39
C PRO A 131 8.13 5.19 1.41
N LEU A 132 9.06 4.93 0.46
CA LEU A 132 10.22 5.76 0.22
C LEU A 132 10.03 6.57 -1.08
N PHE A 133 10.36 7.85 -1.00
CA PHE A 133 10.30 8.70 -2.19
C PHE A 133 11.34 8.26 -3.21
N SER A 134 10.91 7.97 -4.42
CA SER A 134 11.77 7.43 -5.48
C SER A 134 12.91 8.37 -5.93
N ALA A 135 12.86 9.65 -5.55
CA ALA A 135 13.94 10.60 -5.81
C ALA A 135 15.04 10.60 -4.73
N PHE A 136 14.84 9.96 -3.57
CA PHE A 136 15.90 9.87 -2.55
C PHE A 136 17.17 9.25 -3.10
N GLY A 137 18.33 9.77 -2.65
CA GLY A 137 19.62 9.14 -2.81
C GLY A 137 19.85 8.01 -1.81
N PRO A 138 21.00 7.32 -1.88
CA PRO A 138 21.34 6.21 -0.98
C PRO A 138 21.29 6.57 0.50
N GLU A 139 21.90 7.67 0.92
CA GLU A 139 21.97 8.05 2.33
C GLU A 139 20.60 8.34 2.99
N PRO A 140 19.67 9.13 2.37
CA PRO A 140 18.32 9.25 2.89
C PRO A 140 17.54 7.94 2.97
N ILE A 141 17.79 6.98 2.07
CA ILE A 141 17.19 5.63 2.11
C ILE A 141 17.78 4.87 3.30
N HIS A 142 19.11 4.83 3.42
CA HIS A 142 19.79 4.19 4.52
C HIS A 142 19.28 4.68 5.89
N THR A 143 19.25 5.99 6.08
CA THR A 143 18.79 6.59 7.35
C THR A 143 17.38 6.15 7.72
N ARG A 144 16.43 6.20 6.76
CA ARG A 144 15.04 5.82 7.04
C ARG A 144 14.86 4.34 7.32
N MET A 145 15.52 3.50 6.55
CA MET A 145 15.44 2.06 6.72
C MET A 145 16.11 1.60 8.02
N THR A 146 17.20 2.28 8.45
CA THR A 146 17.85 2.02 9.73
C THR A 146 16.99 2.45 10.91
N LEU A 147 16.43 3.68 10.86
CA LEU A 147 15.56 4.18 11.93
C LEU A 147 14.26 3.38 12.07
N GLY A 148 13.75 2.86 10.96
CA GLY A 148 12.52 2.07 10.95
C GLY A 148 12.75 0.57 11.04
N ASP A 149 13.96 0.07 11.27
CA ASP A 149 14.31 -1.36 11.29
C ASP A 149 13.67 -2.14 10.13
N GLY A 150 13.88 -1.64 8.90
CA GLY A 150 13.22 -2.17 7.71
C GLY A 150 13.60 -3.62 7.43
N LYS A 151 12.66 -4.54 7.62
CA LYS A 151 12.87 -5.99 7.44
C LYS A 151 12.76 -6.41 5.98
N VAL A 152 11.84 -5.80 5.26
CA VAL A 152 11.58 -6.06 3.83
C VAL A 152 11.72 -4.78 3.02
N LEU A 153 12.28 -4.89 1.82
CA LEU A 153 12.28 -3.84 0.80
C LEU A 153 11.68 -4.37 -0.49
N VAL A 154 10.60 -3.74 -0.95
CA VAL A 154 10.07 -3.94 -2.30
C VAL A 154 10.55 -2.80 -3.19
N THR A 155 11.20 -3.11 -4.31
CA THR A 155 11.75 -2.09 -5.19
C THR A 155 11.87 -2.57 -6.64
N THR A 156 12.12 -1.66 -7.58
CA THR A 156 12.44 -2.04 -8.96
C THR A 156 13.93 -2.35 -9.10
N ASP A 157 14.28 -3.22 -10.04
CA ASP A 157 15.69 -3.60 -10.32
C ASP A 157 16.60 -2.38 -10.57
N ARG A 158 16.06 -1.38 -11.28
CA ARG A 158 16.78 -0.13 -11.58
C ARG A 158 17.02 0.71 -10.33
N LEU A 159 16.04 0.84 -9.45
CA LEU A 159 16.18 1.61 -8.21
C LEU A 159 17.10 0.90 -7.23
N TYR A 160 17.00 -0.43 -7.14
CA TYR A 160 17.91 -1.24 -6.33
C TYR A 160 19.37 -1.01 -6.74
N LYS A 161 19.69 -1.25 -8.00
CA LYS A 161 21.09 -1.11 -8.52
C LYS A 161 21.66 0.28 -8.33
N ARG A 162 20.83 1.32 -8.46
CA ARG A 162 21.29 2.71 -8.41
C ARG A 162 21.37 3.29 -7.01
N LYS A 163 20.64 2.76 -6.04
CA LYS A 163 20.38 3.44 -4.77
C LYS A 163 20.49 2.55 -3.53
N VAL A 164 20.31 1.25 -3.69
CA VAL A 164 20.27 0.33 -2.56
C VAL A 164 21.46 -0.61 -2.53
N ALA A 165 21.92 -1.06 -3.67
CA ALA A 165 23.01 -2.05 -3.76
C ALA A 165 24.26 -1.64 -2.97
N GLU A 166 24.66 -0.37 -3.03
CA GLU A 166 25.86 0.13 -2.33
C GLU A 166 25.67 0.27 -0.81
N ILE A 167 24.43 0.38 -0.34
CA ILE A 167 24.12 0.51 1.11
C ILE A 167 23.59 -0.79 1.72
N ARG A 168 23.39 -1.85 0.92
CA ARG A 168 22.76 -3.10 1.35
C ARG A 168 23.43 -3.72 2.58
N ASP A 169 24.75 -3.74 2.61
CA ASP A 169 25.52 -4.33 3.72
C ASP A 169 25.52 -3.44 4.99
N ARG A 170 25.04 -2.22 4.88
CA ARG A 170 24.85 -1.27 5.99
C ARG A 170 23.43 -1.31 6.58
N LEU A 171 22.57 -2.21 6.10
CA LEU A 171 21.19 -2.39 6.53
C LEU A 171 21.02 -3.76 7.22
N PRO A 172 21.44 -3.90 8.48
CA PRO A 172 21.47 -5.20 9.15
C PRO A 172 20.07 -5.79 9.39
N ALA A 173 19.06 -4.97 9.57
CA ALA A 173 17.67 -5.42 9.74
C ALA A 173 17.01 -5.89 8.44
N LEU A 174 17.57 -5.53 7.27
CA LEU A 174 16.98 -5.87 5.97
C LEU A 174 17.24 -7.34 5.62
N GLU A 175 16.26 -8.20 5.81
CA GLU A 175 16.34 -9.64 5.54
C GLU A 175 15.98 -9.95 4.09
N HIS A 176 14.92 -9.34 3.55
CA HIS A 176 14.36 -9.66 2.25
C HIS A 176 14.31 -8.45 1.32
N VAL A 177 14.71 -8.67 0.08
CA VAL A 177 14.55 -7.69 -1.02
C VAL A 177 13.74 -8.33 -2.13
N ILE A 178 12.58 -7.72 -2.43
CA ILE A 178 11.65 -8.18 -3.46
C ILE A 178 11.78 -7.22 -4.65
N ILE A 179 12.10 -7.77 -5.82
CA ILE A 179 12.39 -6.99 -7.02
C ILE A 179 11.24 -7.07 -8.03
N ILE A 180 10.63 -5.92 -8.29
CA ILE A 180 9.75 -5.71 -9.44
C ILE A 180 10.67 -5.56 -10.66
N ALA A 181 10.82 -6.63 -11.44
CA ALA A 181 11.74 -6.69 -12.55
C ALA A 181 11.01 -6.77 -13.89
N ASP A 182 11.67 -6.27 -14.92
CA ASP A 182 11.31 -6.61 -16.29
C ASP A 182 11.68 -8.10 -16.52
N PRO A 183 10.76 -8.94 -17.08
CA PRO A 183 11.01 -10.38 -17.27
C PRO A 183 12.31 -10.70 -18.00
N ASP A 184 12.71 -9.85 -18.94
CA ASP A 184 13.92 -10.04 -19.78
C ASP A 184 15.23 -9.63 -19.07
N ARG A 185 15.17 -9.14 -17.82
CA ARG A 185 16.36 -8.71 -17.10
C ARG A 185 16.97 -9.82 -16.27
N PRO A 186 18.32 -9.84 -16.16
CA PRO A 186 19.00 -10.81 -15.32
C PRO A 186 18.61 -10.63 -13.85
N GLU A 187 18.60 -11.73 -13.14
CA GLU A 187 18.36 -11.75 -11.70
C GLU A 187 19.36 -10.89 -10.93
N VAL A 188 18.88 -10.30 -9.86
CA VAL A 188 19.70 -9.56 -8.90
C VAL A 188 20.08 -10.53 -7.76
N PRO A 189 21.36 -10.78 -7.51
CA PRO A 189 21.77 -11.71 -6.46
C PRO A 189 21.21 -11.34 -5.07
N LYS A 190 20.85 -12.34 -4.28
CA LYS A 190 20.30 -12.20 -2.92
C LYS A 190 18.97 -11.41 -2.88
N THR A 191 18.16 -11.52 -3.91
CA THR A 191 16.82 -10.93 -3.99
C THR A 191 15.81 -11.97 -4.48
N ILE A 192 14.53 -11.67 -4.32
CA ILE A 192 13.42 -12.50 -4.78
C ILE A 192 12.68 -11.70 -5.86
N ARG A 193 12.34 -12.31 -6.98
CA ARG A 193 11.47 -11.66 -7.97
C ARG A 193 10.06 -11.50 -7.43
N PHE A 194 9.39 -10.42 -7.80
CA PHE A 194 8.03 -10.13 -7.31
C PHE A 194 7.06 -11.25 -7.68
N GLU A 195 7.12 -11.77 -8.90
CA GLU A 195 6.27 -12.88 -9.37
C GLU A 195 6.53 -14.18 -8.61
N GLU A 196 7.79 -14.49 -8.32
CA GLU A 196 8.18 -15.66 -7.52
C GLU A 196 7.73 -15.51 -6.05
N PHE A 197 7.81 -14.29 -5.54
CA PHE A 197 7.32 -13.97 -4.20
C PHE A 197 5.80 -14.14 -4.13
N MET A 198 5.06 -13.58 -5.07
CA MET A 198 3.61 -13.74 -5.18
C MET A 198 3.19 -15.21 -5.28
N ALA A 199 3.90 -16.03 -6.06
CA ALA A 199 3.61 -17.46 -6.23
C ALA A 199 3.68 -18.29 -4.92
N ARG A 200 4.24 -17.73 -3.84
CA ARG A 200 4.28 -18.39 -2.51
C ARG A 200 3.02 -18.14 -1.69
N GLY A 201 2.21 -17.17 -2.09
CA GLY A 201 1.05 -16.73 -1.33
C GLY A 201 -0.25 -17.38 -1.80
N ASP A 202 -1.19 -17.43 -0.87
CA ASP A 202 -2.56 -17.88 -1.10
C ASP A 202 -3.47 -16.65 -1.32
N PRO A 203 -4.16 -16.54 -2.47
CA PRO A 203 -5.03 -15.40 -2.78
C PRO A 203 -6.30 -15.36 -1.92
N GLU A 204 -6.63 -16.42 -1.20
CA GLU A 204 -7.80 -16.46 -0.30
C GLU A 204 -7.46 -16.13 1.16
N THR A 205 -6.20 -15.77 1.44
CA THR A 205 -5.76 -15.42 2.78
C THR A 205 -6.52 -14.21 3.31
N PRO A 206 -7.19 -14.30 4.48
CA PRO A 206 -7.93 -13.18 5.03
C PRO A 206 -7.01 -12.08 5.54
N ALA A 207 -7.56 -10.86 5.58
CA ALA A 207 -6.91 -9.74 6.27
C ALA A 207 -6.72 -10.09 7.76
N MET A 208 -5.62 -9.60 8.33
CA MET A 208 -5.35 -9.73 9.77
C MET A 208 -6.32 -8.84 10.53
N ASP A 209 -6.80 -9.37 11.64
CA ASP A 209 -7.59 -8.61 12.60
C ASP A 209 -6.65 -7.66 13.37
N MET A 210 -7.00 -6.37 13.40
CA MET A 210 -6.22 -5.32 14.03
C MET A 210 -7.02 -4.68 15.16
N ASP A 211 -6.36 -4.33 16.24
CA ASP A 211 -6.94 -3.45 17.24
C ASP A 211 -6.87 -1.99 16.73
N PRO A 212 -7.85 -1.12 17.04
CA PRO A 212 -7.77 0.30 16.70
C PRO A 212 -6.53 1.03 17.22
N GLU A 213 -5.88 0.48 18.24
CA GLU A 213 -4.68 1.05 18.86
C GLU A 213 -3.35 0.44 18.31
N ASP A 214 -3.43 -0.51 17.35
CA ASP A 214 -2.25 -1.13 16.72
C ASP A 214 -1.52 -0.21 15.71
#